data_911c31c31a67fbffc11330d05ffaf950
#
_entry.id   911c31c31a67fbffc11330d05ffaf950
#
_cell.length_a   1.000
_cell.length_b   1.000
_cell.length_c   1.000
_cell.angle_alpha   90.00
_cell.angle_beta   90.00
_cell.angle_gamma   90.00
#
_symmetry.space_group_name_H-M   'P 1'
#
loop_
_entity.id
_entity.type
_entity.pdbx_description
1 polymer ?
#
loop_
_entity_poly.entity_id
_entity_poly.type
_entity_poly.pdbx_seq_one_letter_code
_entity_poly.pdbx_strand_id
1 'polypeptide(L)'
;MSEQKNKYINTARSVEMGNPSWGLAQESGLTDLSIEHTRQGRMQDQNGHEFMNMCSCSYLGLEVDERLARRAADYVLSCGTVNLPTSRIRIRLKELDELEDALSAHFNCRAFTATSCSAGIVASLPLLAAGMFTDGQRPFLIFDKHAHFALNQVKAICGDETQVVTCNHNDVDFIEDMCKRHPLVAYVADGAYSMGGSAPIERLLALQDKFGLFLYFDDSH
;
A
#
# COMPACT_ATOMS: atom_id res chain seq x y z
N MET A 1 22.49 23.07 -16.02
CA MET A 1 21.57 22.28 -15.18
C MET A 1 20.72 21.47 -16.14
N SER A 2 20.91 20.16 -16.23
CA SER A 2 20.05 19.30 -17.04
C SER A 2 18.66 19.28 -16.40
N GLU A 3 17.64 19.66 -17.15
CA GLU A 3 16.25 19.42 -16.73
C GLU A 3 16.10 17.92 -16.47
N GLN A 4 15.96 17.56 -15.21
CA GLN A 4 15.67 16.19 -14.82
C GLN A 4 14.20 15.96 -15.13
N LYS A 5 13.92 15.51 -16.35
CA LYS A 5 12.56 15.14 -16.73
C LYS A 5 12.21 13.82 -16.06
N ASN A 6 11.09 13.81 -15.35
CA ASN A 6 10.50 12.61 -14.83
C ASN A 6 10.32 11.58 -15.96
N LYS A 7 10.89 10.39 -15.79
CA LYS A 7 10.88 9.31 -16.80
C LYS A 7 9.57 8.52 -16.83
N TYR A 8 8.73 8.69 -15.82
CA TYR A 8 7.57 7.84 -15.60
C TYR A 8 6.30 8.52 -16.08
N ILE A 9 6.02 8.41 -17.38
CA ILE A 9 4.81 8.95 -18.03
C ILE A 9 3.90 7.74 -18.36
N ASN A 10 3.32 7.14 -17.32
CA ASN A 10 2.59 5.88 -17.46
C ASN A 10 1.06 6.03 -17.39
N THR A 11 0.54 7.15 -16.88
CA THR A 11 -0.91 7.30 -16.59
C THR A 11 -1.75 7.17 -17.85
N ALA A 12 -1.43 7.89 -18.92
CA ALA A 12 -2.18 7.82 -20.17
C ALA A 12 -2.19 6.40 -20.74
N ARG A 13 -1.02 5.75 -20.77
CA ARG A 13 -0.89 4.36 -21.23
C ARG A 13 -1.69 3.38 -20.38
N SER A 14 -1.69 3.56 -19.06
CA SER A 14 -2.47 2.70 -18.16
C SER A 14 -3.97 2.85 -18.41
N VAL A 15 -4.44 4.08 -18.65
CA VAL A 15 -5.84 4.37 -18.99
C VAL A 15 -6.20 3.74 -20.36
N GLU A 16 -5.37 3.93 -21.38
CA GLU A 16 -5.59 3.33 -22.70
C GLU A 16 -5.66 1.80 -22.67
N MET A 17 -4.83 1.16 -21.85
CA MET A 17 -4.83 -0.30 -21.69
C MET A 17 -6.00 -0.81 -20.85
N GLY A 18 -6.41 -0.08 -19.84
CA GLY A 18 -7.46 -0.50 -18.89
C GLY A 18 -8.89 -0.25 -19.40
N ASN A 19 -9.13 0.90 -20.02
CA ASN A 19 -10.48 1.32 -20.42
C ASN A 19 -11.27 0.29 -21.24
N PRO A 20 -10.72 -0.41 -22.23
CA PRO A 20 -11.50 -1.40 -22.99
C PRO A 20 -12.02 -2.53 -22.11
N SER A 21 -11.22 -3.02 -21.16
CA SER A 21 -11.63 -4.08 -20.25
C SER A 21 -12.69 -3.60 -19.25
N TRP A 22 -12.53 -2.37 -18.73
CA TRP A 22 -13.52 -1.77 -17.84
C TRP A 22 -14.84 -1.49 -18.55
N GLY A 23 -14.81 -0.98 -19.79
CA GLY A 23 -16.01 -0.78 -20.61
C GLY A 23 -16.77 -2.08 -20.83
N LEU A 24 -16.08 -3.15 -21.19
CA LEU A 24 -16.71 -4.47 -21.38
C LEU A 24 -17.31 -5.02 -20.08
N ALA A 25 -16.63 -4.84 -18.94
CA ALA A 25 -17.12 -5.26 -17.64
C ALA A 25 -18.39 -4.49 -17.23
N GLN A 26 -18.43 -3.17 -17.50
CA GLN A 26 -19.59 -2.32 -17.25
C GLN A 26 -20.78 -2.72 -18.14
N GLU A 27 -20.57 -2.90 -19.45
CA GLU A 27 -21.60 -3.37 -20.38
C GLU A 27 -22.15 -4.74 -19.98
N SER A 28 -21.33 -5.59 -19.37
CA SER A 28 -21.72 -6.91 -18.86
C SER A 28 -22.37 -6.89 -17.47
N GLY A 29 -22.55 -5.72 -16.86
CA GLY A 29 -23.13 -5.57 -15.52
C GLY A 29 -22.27 -6.13 -14.39
N LEU A 30 -20.94 -6.23 -14.59
CA LEU A 30 -19.99 -6.74 -13.59
C LEU A 30 -19.38 -5.65 -12.73
N THR A 31 -19.52 -4.39 -13.15
CA THR A 31 -18.99 -3.22 -12.43
C THR A 31 -20.05 -2.13 -12.40
N ASP A 32 -19.78 -1.07 -11.63
CA ASP A 32 -20.69 0.08 -11.48
C ASP A 32 -22.01 -0.30 -10.79
N LEU A 33 -21.93 -1.24 -9.86
CA LEU A 33 -23.08 -1.69 -9.09
C LEU A 33 -23.37 -0.71 -7.94
N SER A 34 -24.60 -0.21 -7.88
CA SER A 34 -25.12 0.47 -6.69
C SER A 34 -25.68 -0.59 -5.74
N ILE A 35 -25.20 -0.60 -4.50
CA ILE A 35 -25.52 -1.64 -3.53
C ILE A 35 -26.08 -1.10 -2.22
N GLU A 36 -26.91 -1.90 -1.59
CA GLU A 36 -27.28 -1.74 -0.19
C GLU A 36 -26.67 -2.88 0.63
N HIS A 37 -26.15 -2.54 1.81
CA HIS A 37 -25.73 -3.54 2.78
C HIS A 37 -26.95 -4.19 3.42
N THR A 38 -27.06 -5.49 3.25
CA THR A 38 -27.98 -6.32 4.02
C THR A 38 -27.27 -6.86 5.27
N ARG A 39 -27.96 -7.61 6.09
CA ARG A 39 -27.36 -8.20 7.30
C ARG A 39 -26.33 -9.26 6.95
N GLN A 40 -25.33 -9.44 7.81
CA GLN A 40 -24.33 -10.52 7.74
C GLN A 40 -23.40 -10.47 6.51
N GLY A 41 -23.01 -9.26 6.06
CA GLY A 41 -22.05 -9.13 4.95
C GLY A 41 -22.60 -9.45 3.56
N ARG A 42 -23.92 -9.64 3.44
CA ARG A 42 -24.59 -9.72 2.15
C ARG A 42 -24.85 -8.33 1.61
N MET A 43 -24.86 -8.22 0.30
CA MET A 43 -25.16 -7.00 -0.45
C MET A 43 -26.35 -7.25 -1.35
N GLN A 44 -27.11 -6.20 -1.63
CA GLN A 44 -28.19 -6.23 -2.61
C GLN A 44 -27.93 -5.15 -3.64
N ASP A 45 -28.00 -5.51 -4.93
CA ASP A 45 -27.86 -4.52 -6.00
C ASP A 45 -29.17 -3.75 -6.24
N GLN A 46 -29.11 -2.76 -7.13
CA GLN A 46 -30.24 -1.91 -7.50
C GLN A 46 -31.42 -2.68 -8.14
N ASN A 47 -31.22 -3.95 -8.53
CA ASN A 47 -32.24 -4.81 -9.12
C ASN A 47 -32.83 -5.80 -8.11
N GLY A 48 -32.42 -5.72 -6.84
CA GLY A 48 -32.85 -6.62 -5.77
C GLY A 48 -32.12 -7.96 -5.75
N HIS A 49 -31.03 -8.12 -6.53
CA HIS A 49 -30.21 -9.31 -6.52
C HIS A 49 -29.30 -9.34 -5.29
N GLU A 50 -29.47 -10.34 -4.43
CA GLU A 50 -28.61 -10.55 -3.26
C GLU A 50 -27.36 -11.36 -3.64
N PHE A 51 -26.22 -10.91 -3.17
CA PHE A 51 -24.93 -11.59 -3.37
C PHE A 51 -24.00 -11.42 -2.19
N MET A 52 -22.96 -12.24 -2.13
CA MET A 52 -21.85 -12.11 -1.20
C MET A 52 -20.68 -11.43 -1.91
N ASN A 53 -20.15 -10.38 -1.32
CA ASN A 53 -18.99 -9.68 -1.89
C ASN A 53 -17.71 -10.51 -1.68
N MET A 54 -17.24 -11.14 -2.76
CA MET A 54 -15.98 -11.88 -2.78
C MET A 54 -14.79 -11.05 -3.28
N CYS A 55 -15.02 -9.78 -3.66
CA CYS A 55 -13.99 -8.83 -4.09
C CYS A 55 -13.53 -7.91 -2.95
N SER A 56 -13.61 -8.38 -1.73
CA SER A 56 -13.27 -7.63 -0.52
C SER A 56 -11.92 -8.07 0.04
N CYS A 57 -11.15 -7.13 0.58
CA CYS A 57 -9.97 -7.42 1.41
C CYS A 57 -10.32 -7.67 2.88
N SER A 58 -11.58 -7.91 3.18
CA SER A 58 -12.07 -8.21 4.53
C SER A 58 -11.87 -9.68 4.90
N TYR A 59 -10.62 -10.09 5.03
CA TYR A 59 -10.27 -11.50 5.28
C TYR A 59 -10.76 -12.05 6.60
N LEU A 60 -10.95 -11.20 7.61
CA LEU A 60 -11.41 -11.60 8.94
C LEU A 60 -12.89 -11.28 9.19
N GLY A 61 -13.57 -10.61 8.26
CA GLY A 61 -14.98 -10.22 8.41
C GLY A 61 -15.25 -9.25 9.56
N LEU A 62 -14.24 -8.49 10.00
CA LEU A 62 -14.35 -7.61 11.17
C LEU A 62 -15.21 -6.37 10.90
N GLU A 63 -15.41 -5.99 9.64
CA GLU A 63 -16.24 -4.85 9.26
C GLU A 63 -17.71 -5.00 9.62
N VAL A 64 -18.17 -6.23 9.84
CA VAL A 64 -19.55 -6.55 10.27
C VAL A 64 -19.64 -6.94 11.74
N ASP A 65 -18.56 -6.85 12.51
CA ASP A 65 -18.57 -7.15 13.95
C ASP A 65 -19.30 -6.05 14.74
N GLU A 66 -20.41 -6.40 15.36
CA GLU A 66 -21.23 -5.46 16.14
C GLU A 66 -20.45 -4.78 17.27
N ARG A 67 -19.46 -5.43 17.87
CA ARG A 67 -18.66 -4.86 18.96
C ARG A 67 -17.86 -3.67 18.46
N LEU A 68 -17.28 -3.77 17.25
CA LEU A 68 -16.54 -2.69 16.62
C LEU A 68 -17.47 -1.54 16.20
N ALA A 69 -18.60 -1.87 15.57
CA ALA A 69 -19.58 -0.88 15.16
C ALA A 69 -20.16 -0.09 16.36
N ARG A 70 -20.53 -0.78 17.44
CA ARG A 70 -21.03 -0.14 18.69
C ARG A 70 -19.95 0.76 19.29
N ARG A 71 -18.70 0.28 19.41
CA ARG A 71 -17.61 1.06 19.98
C ARG A 71 -17.31 2.31 19.15
N ALA A 72 -17.33 2.19 17.83
CA ALA A 72 -17.15 3.36 16.93
C ALA A 72 -18.29 4.39 17.12
N ALA A 73 -19.54 3.94 17.19
CA ALA A 73 -20.69 4.82 17.43
C ALA A 73 -20.58 5.54 18.79
N ASP A 74 -20.30 4.79 19.86
CA ASP A 74 -20.13 5.34 21.21
C ASP A 74 -19.01 6.39 21.25
N TYR A 75 -17.89 6.13 20.56
CA TYR A 75 -16.78 7.05 20.51
C TYR A 75 -17.16 8.35 19.80
N VAL A 76 -17.78 8.25 18.61
CA VAL A 76 -18.24 9.43 17.85
C VAL A 76 -19.21 10.29 18.68
N LEU A 77 -20.15 9.65 19.36
CA LEU A 77 -21.11 10.35 20.22
C LEU A 77 -20.45 11.01 21.43
N SER A 78 -19.48 10.35 22.05
CA SER A 78 -18.76 10.92 23.21
C SER A 78 -17.82 12.05 22.85
N CYS A 79 -17.16 11.97 21.70
CA CYS A 79 -16.27 13.01 21.18
C CYS A 79 -17.02 14.20 20.56
N GLY A 80 -18.28 14.02 20.15
CA GLY A 80 -19.08 15.03 19.47
C GLY A 80 -18.60 15.39 18.07
N THR A 81 -17.72 14.58 17.47
CA THR A 81 -17.20 14.79 16.12
C THR A 81 -16.87 13.47 15.43
N VAL A 82 -17.04 13.42 14.12
CA VAL A 82 -16.65 12.26 13.27
C VAL A 82 -15.24 12.41 12.71
N ASN A 83 -14.66 13.59 12.79
CA ASN A 83 -13.33 13.88 12.24
C ASN A 83 -12.67 15.04 12.99
N LEU A 84 -11.37 14.94 13.21
CA LEU A 84 -10.56 16.03 13.70
C LEU A 84 -9.75 16.62 12.52
N PRO A 85 -10.21 17.72 11.88
CA PRO A 85 -9.61 18.26 10.67
C PRO A 85 -8.33 19.04 10.97
N THR A 86 -7.34 18.36 11.53
CA THR A 86 -6.03 18.94 11.85
C THR A 86 -4.90 17.98 11.53
N SER A 87 -3.72 18.54 11.27
CA SER A 87 -2.53 17.73 11.08
C SER A 87 -2.13 17.04 12.38
N ARG A 88 -1.86 15.74 12.34
CA ARG A 88 -1.38 14.96 13.50
C ARG A 88 -0.04 15.45 14.06
N ILE A 89 0.73 16.23 13.33
CA ILE A 89 1.94 16.89 13.85
C ILE A 89 1.58 17.97 14.89
N ARG A 90 0.38 18.59 14.75
CA ARG A 90 -0.07 19.65 15.64
C ARG A 90 -0.84 19.12 16.85
N ILE A 91 -1.81 18.27 16.56
CA ILE A 91 -2.72 17.69 17.57
C ILE A 91 -2.99 16.24 17.19
N ARG A 92 -2.81 15.33 18.14
CA ARG A 92 -3.14 13.91 18.02
C ARG A 92 -4.23 13.55 19.00
N LEU A 93 -5.08 12.60 18.62
CA LEU A 93 -6.01 11.97 19.53
C LEU A 93 -5.24 10.98 20.41
N LYS A 94 -5.52 10.98 21.71
CA LYS A 94 -4.89 10.08 22.68
C LYS A 94 -5.10 8.60 22.29
N GLU A 95 -6.29 8.28 21.81
CA GLU A 95 -6.67 6.93 21.38
C GLU A 95 -5.86 6.45 20.17
N LEU A 96 -5.41 7.37 19.32
CA LEU A 96 -4.53 7.05 18.22
C LEU A 96 -3.13 6.67 18.70
N ASP A 97 -2.60 7.38 19.70
CA ASP A 97 -1.32 7.06 20.34
C ASP A 97 -1.43 5.69 21.05
N GLU A 98 -2.50 5.44 21.81
CA GLU A 98 -2.75 4.16 22.49
C GLU A 98 -2.86 2.99 21.48
N LEU A 99 -3.48 3.20 20.32
CA LEU A 99 -3.56 2.20 19.26
C LEU A 99 -2.18 1.90 18.66
N GLU A 100 -1.39 2.92 18.34
CA GLU A 100 -0.05 2.75 17.79
C GLU A 100 0.89 2.06 18.78
N ASP A 101 0.79 2.37 20.07
CA ASP A 101 1.55 1.71 21.14
C ASP A 101 1.14 0.23 21.28
N ALA A 102 -0.16 -0.07 21.25
CA ALA A 102 -0.67 -1.44 21.29
C ALA A 102 -0.23 -2.27 20.10
N LEU A 103 -0.31 -1.71 18.88
CA LEU A 103 0.17 -2.36 17.66
C LEU A 103 1.68 -2.56 17.69
N SER A 104 2.44 -1.57 18.16
CA SER A 104 3.89 -1.65 18.27
C SER A 104 4.33 -2.76 19.23
N ALA A 105 3.63 -2.88 20.35
CA ALA A 105 3.88 -3.94 21.33
C ALA A 105 3.49 -5.32 20.80
N HIS A 106 2.35 -5.42 20.09
CA HIS A 106 1.86 -6.69 19.56
C HIS A 106 2.76 -7.27 18.48
N PHE A 107 3.23 -6.41 17.55
CA PHE A 107 4.07 -6.83 16.42
C PHE A 107 5.58 -6.71 16.71
N ASN A 108 5.97 -6.26 17.91
CA ASN A 108 7.36 -6.02 18.28
C ASN A 108 8.10 -5.14 17.25
N CYS A 109 7.46 -4.10 16.78
CA CYS A 109 7.98 -3.13 15.81
C CYS A 109 7.45 -1.73 16.11
N ARG A 110 7.83 -0.75 15.33
CA ARG A 110 7.25 0.59 15.41
C ARG A 110 6.07 0.69 14.45
N ALA A 111 4.86 0.86 14.97
CA ALA A 111 3.64 1.02 14.20
C ALA A 111 3.23 2.48 14.10
N PHE A 112 2.80 2.89 12.91
CA PHE A 112 2.16 4.18 12.62
C PHE A 112 0.90 3.93 11.81
N THR A 113 -0.17 4.62 12.17
CA THR A 113 -1.44 4.53 11.43
C THR A 113 -1.52 5.59 10.33
N ALA A 114 -2.15 5.20 9.23
CA ALA A 114 -2.50 6.09 8.12
C ALA A 114 -3.96 5.84 7.71
N THR A 115 -4.56 6.77 6.98
CA THR A 115 -5.95 6.66 6.53
C THR A 115 -6.16 5.58 5.46
N SER A 116 -5.10 5.18 4.80
CA SER A 116 -5.08 4.06 3.85
C SER A 116 -3.63 3.60 3.63
N CYS A 117 -3.44 2.40 3.08
CA CYS A 117 -2.13 1.92 2.64
C CYS A 117 -1.49 2.91 1.66
N SER A 118 -2.22 3.37 0.64
CA SER A 118 -1.71 4.38 -0.31
C SER A 118 -1.25 5.67 0.37
N ALA A 119 -1.96 6.15 1.40
CA ALA A 119 -1.55 7.34 2.16
C ALA A 119 -0.25 7.07 2.93
N GLY A 120 -0.09 5.88 3.51
CA GLY A 120 1.15 5.45 4.17
C GLY A 120 2.32 5.39 3.19
N ILE A 121 2.11 4.82 2.02
CA ILE A 121 3.13 4.73 0.95
C ILE A 121 3.56 6.13 0.48
N VAL A 122 2.61 7.01 0.16
CA VAL A 122 2.90 8.40 -0.25
C VAL A 122 3.68 9.15 0.82
N ALA A 123 3.42 8.88 2.09
CA ALA A 123 4.13 9.53 3.20
C ALA A 123 5.53 8.94 3.46
N SER A 124 5.79 7.67 3.17
CA SER A 124 7.02 6.98 3.58
C SER A 124 8.00 6.67 2.46
N LEU A 125 7.53 6.20 1.31
CA LEU A 125 8.43 5.74 0.24
C LEU A 125 9.29 6.86 -0.37
N PRO A 126 8.78 8.10 -0.59
CA PRO A 126 9.64 9.23 -0.98
C PRO A 126 10.69 9.59 0.09
N LEU A 127 10.39 9.41 1.38
CA LEU A 127 11.36 9.63 2.45
C LEU A 127 12.48 8.58 2.41
N LEU A 128 12.16 7.32 2.10
CA LEU A 128 13.17 6.30 1.86
C LEU A 128 14.06 6.69 0.67
N ALA A 129 13.46 7.12 -0.44
CA ALA A 129 14.19 7.56 -1.63
C ALA A 129 15.14 8.73 -1.34
N ALA A 130 14.73 9.65 -0.47
CA ALA A 130 15.53 10.78 -0.01
C ALA A 130 16.61 10.41 1.03
N GLY A 131 16.66 9.15 1.48
CA GLY A 131 17.65 8.67 2.45
C GLY A 131 17.28 8.89 3.92
N MET A 132 16.04 9.27 4.21
CA MET A 132 15.63 9.59 5.59
C MET A 132 15.56 8.37 6.52
N PHE A 133 15.47 7.16 5.96
CA PHE A 133 15.46 5.90 6.73
C PHE A 133 16.80 5.16 6.67
N THR A 134 17.80 5.76 6.07
CA THR A 134 19.09 5.14 5.73
C THR A 134 20.26 6.09 6.04
N ASP A 135 20.19 6.79 7.14
CA ASP A 135 21.22 7.70 7.66
C ASP A 135 21.72 8.75 6.62
N GLY A 136 20.80 9.24 5.79
CA GLY A 136 21.05 10.21 4.73
C GLY A 136 21.59 9.62 3.43
N GLN A 137 21.83 8.32 3.36
CA GLN A 137 22.27 7.64 2.15
C GLN A 137 21.06 7.29 1.28
N ARG A 138 20.97 7.85 0.08
CA ARG A 138 19.91 7.56 -0.88
C ARG A 138 20.10 6.18 -1.49
N PRO A 139 19.15 5.24 -1.33
CA PRO A 139 19.28 3.92 -1.89
C PRO A 139 19.04 3.91 -3.40
N PHE A 140 19.63 2.97 -4.11
CA PHE A 140 19.18 2.58 -5.45
C PHE A 140 17.87 1.81 -5.31
N LEU A 141 16.75 2.33 -5.85
CA LEU A 141 15.42 1.74 -5.69
C LEU A 141 15.08 0.77 -6.82
N ILE A 142 14.68 -0.43 -6.45
CA ILE A 142 14.19 -1.46 -7.37
C ILE A 142 12.72 -1.72 -7.06
N PHE A 143 11.84 -1.49 -8.04
CA PHE A 143 10.43 -1.84 -7.94
C PHE A 143 10.16 -3.16 -8.63
N ASP A 144 9.45 -4.06 -7.98
CA ASP A 144 8.91 -5.25 -8.63
C ASP A 144 7.91 -4.85 -9.72
N LYS A 145 7.94 -5.56 -10.86
CA LYS A 145 7.05 -5.30 -11.99
C LYS A 145 5.56 -5.49 -11.64
N HIS A 146 5.26 -6.37 -10.69
CA HIS A 146 3.90 -6.65 -10.23
C HIS A 146 3.52 -5.91 -8.95
N ALA A 147 4.39 -5.03 -8.44
CA ALA A 147 4.06 -4.19 -7.29
C ALA A 147 2.75 -3.44 -7.53
N HIS A 148 1.92 -3.39 -6.50
CA HIS A 148 0.60 -2.76 -6.55
C HIS A 148 0.68 -1.30 -7.03
N PHE A 149 -0.41 -0.82 -7.62
CA PHE A 149 -0.50 0.54 -8.14
C PHE A 149 -0.17 1.60 -7.07
N ALA A 150 -0.52 1.37 -5.82
CA ALA A 150 -0.21 2.26 -4.70
C ALA A 150 1.30 2.53 -4.57
N LEU A 151 2.15 1.52 -4.79
CA LEU A 151 3.60 1.68 -4.83
C LEU A 151 4.07 2.37 -6.11
N ASN A 152 3.49 1.99 -7.24
CA ASN A 152 3.89 2.51 -8.54
C ASN A 152 3.58 4.01 -8.73
N GLN A 153 2.53 4.53 -8.09
CA GLN A 153 2.14 5.95 -8.22
C GLN A 153 3.20 6.93 -7.70
N VAL A 154 4.04 6.52 -6.76
CA VAL A 154 5.10 7.39 -6.20
C VAL A 154 6.47 7.21 -6.87
N LYS A 155 6.59 6.31 -7.83
CA LYS A 155 7.85 6.07 -8.57
C LYS A 155 8.48 7.34 -9.12
N ALA A 156 7.65 8.22 -9.65
CA ALA A 156 8.07 9.47 -10.22
C ALA A 156 8.75 10.36 -9.18
N ILE A 157 8.12 10.52 -8.03
CA ILE A 157 8.64 11.32 -6.91
C ILE A 157 9.93 10.70 -6.39
N CYS A 158 9.97 9.38 -6.22
CA CYS A 158 11.19 8.67 -5.85
C CYS A 158 12.31 8.85 -6.88
N GLY A 159 11.96 8.88 -8.18
CA GLY A 159 12.91 9.07 -9.28
C GLY A 159 13.51 10.48 -9.36
N ASP A 160 12.88 11.47 -8.72
CA ASP A 160 13.45 12.81 -8.55
C ASP A 160 14.51 12.85 -7.43
N GLU A 161 14.41 11.93 -6.45
CA GLU A 161 15.32 11.85 -5.32
C GLU A 161 16.50 10.89 -5.57
N THR A 162 16.27 9.76 -6.22
CA THR A 162 17.30 8.74 -6.43
C THR A 162 17.10 7.97 -7.73
N GLN A 163 18.04 7.09 -8.05
CA GLN A 163 17.90 6.20 -9.20
C GLN A 163 16.89 5.10 -8.92
N VAL A 164 15.91 4.96 -9.83
CA VAL A 164 14.81 3.98 -9.74
C VAL A 164 14.80 3.10 -11.00
N VAL A 165 14.65 1.81 -10.79
CA VAL A 165 14.45 0.82 -11.85
C VAL A 165 13.27 -0.08 -11.55
N THR A 166 12.78 -0.79 -12.56
CA THR A 166 11.79 -1.87 -12.40
C THR A 166 12.45 -3.17 -12.81
N CYS A 167 12.42 -4.18 -11.95
CA CYS A 167 12.88 -5.54 -12.28
C CYS A 167 11.71 -6.42 -12.73
N ASN A 168 12.02 -7.59 -13.29
CA ASN A 168 11.03 -8.63 -13.48
C ASN A 168 10.48 -9.10 -12.12
N HIS A 169 9.29 -9.69 -12.17
CA HIS A 169 8.65 -10.20 -10.95
C HIS A 169 9.54 -11.21 -10.23
N ASN A 170 9.79 -10.94 -8.94
CA ASN A 170 10.59 -11.80 -8.05
C ASN A 170 12.02 -12.13 -8.57
N ASP A 171 12.63 -11.22 -9.33
CA ASP A 171 13.96 -11.41 -9.93
C ASP A 171 15.08 -11.16 -8.89
N VAL A 172 15.24 -12.13 -8.00
CA VAL A 172 16.21 -12.04 -6.89
C VAL A 172 17.66 -11.97 -7.41
N ASP A 173 17.94 -12.60 -8.55
CA ASP A 173 19.28 -12.62 -9.13
C ASP A 173 19.67 -11.21 -9.65
N PHE A 174 18.71 -10.49 -10.26
CA PHE A 174 18.88 -9.09 -10.61
C PHE A 174 19.09 -8.20 -9.36
N ILE A 175 18.31 -8.44 -8.30
CA ILE A 175 18.43 -7.68 -7.05
C ILE A 175 19.82 -7.91 -6.43
N GLU A 176 20.30 -9.17 -6.37
CA GLU A 176 21.63 -9.48 -5.86
C GLU A 176 22.74 -8.80 -6.69
N ASP A 177 22.61 -8.77 -8.02
CA ASP A 177 23.57 -8.11 -8.89
C ASP A 177 23.61 -6.60 -8.62
N MET A 178 22.46 -5.96 -8.39
CA MET A 178 22.42 -4.55 -8.01
C MET A 178 23.02 -4.30 -6.62
N CYS A 179 22.81 -5.19 -5.66
CA CYS A 179 23.45 -5.11 -4.34
C CYS A 179 24.99 -5.17 -4.42
N LYS A 180 25.53 -5.88 -5.40
CA LYS A 180 27.00 -5.92 -5.65
C LYS A 180 27.54 -4.64 -6.26
N ARG A 181 26.70 -3.88 -6.99
CA ARG A 181 27.12 -2.69 -7.76
C ARG A 181 26.84 -1.37 -7.03
N HIS A 182 25.91 -1.35 -6.10
CA HIS A 182 25.48 -0.14 -5.39
C HIS A 182 25.71 -0.30 -3.89
N PRO A 183 26.16 0.78 -3.23
CA PRO A 183 26.47 0.73 -1.78
C PRO A 183 25.24 0.51 -0.91
N LEU A 184 24.05 0.88 -1.40
CA LEU A 184 22.77 0.67 -0.73
C LEU A 184 21.69 0.46 -1.79
N VAL A 185 20.91 -0.59 -1.63
CA VAL A 185 19.78 -0.95 -2.49
C VAL A 185 18.54 -1.10 -1.65
N ALA A 186 17.40 -0.63 -2.15
CA ALA A 186 16.10 -0.92 -1.56
C ALA A 186 15.19 -1.60 -2.59
N TYR A 187 14.53 -2.67 -2.19
CA TYR A 187 13.56 -3.40 -2.99
C TYR A 187 12.15 -3.11 -2.52
N VAL A 188 11.29 -2.73 -3.45
CA VAL A 188 9.91 -2.30 -3.24
C VAL A 188 8.97 -3.26 -3.95
N ALA A 189 8.14 -3.97 -3.20
CA ALA A 189 7.28 -5.04 -3.69
C ALA A 189 6.05 -5.23 -2.79
N ASP A 190 5.13 -6.10 -3.19
CA ASP A 190 4.10 -6.63 -2.31
C ASP A 190 4.66 -7.86 -1.59
N GLY A 191 4.31 -8.06 -0.33
CA GLY A 191 4.63 -9.29 0.41
C GLY A 191 3.78 -10.45 -0.09
N ALA A 192 2.46 -10.23 -0.16
CA ALA A 192 1.50 -11.09 -0.84
C ALA A 192 0.83 -10.31 -1.97
N TYR A 193 0.85 -10.84 -3.19
CA TYR A 193 0.31 -10.17 -4.37
C TYR A 193 -1.18 -10.43 -4.54
N SER A 194 -1.96 -9.40 -4.81
CA SER A 194 -3.41 -9.51 -5.05
C SER A 194 -3.77 -10.45 -6.22
N MET A 195 -2.87 -10.57 -7.20
CA MET A 195 -3.02 -11.48 -8.35
C MET A 195 -2.53 -12.91 -8.06
N GLY A 196 -2.14 -13.19 -6.82
CA GLY A 196 -1.63 -14.47 -6.36
C GLY A 196 -0.10 -14.54 -6.30
N GLY A 197 0.38 -15.40 -5.41
CA GLY A 197 1.79 -15.56 -5.11
C GLY A 197 2.30 -14.60 -4.04
N SER A 198 3.56 -14.75 -3.68
CA SER A 198 4.24 -13.95 -2.66
C SER A 198 5.66 -13.62 -3.06
N ALA A 199 6.24 -12.62 -2.41
CA ALA A 199 7.67 -12.34 -2.55
C ALA A 199 8.50 -13.50 -2.00
N PRO A 200 9.67 -13.79 -2.56
CA PRO A 200 10.57 -14.86 -2.10
C PRO A 200 11.34 -14.41 -0.83
N ILE A 201 10.62 -14.29 0.28
CA ILE A 201 11.07 -13.62 1.51
C ILE A 201 12.39 -14.20 2.02
N GLU A 202 12.54 -15.53 2.08
CA GLU A 202 13.77 -16.16 2.58
C GLU A 202 15.01 -15.75 1.77
N ARG A 203 14.91 -15.72 0.44
CA ARG A 203 16.00 -15.27 -0.43
C ARG A 203 16.30 -13.78 -0.26
N LEU A 204 15.28 -12.96 -0.08
CA LEU A 204 15.42 -11.53 0.13
C LEU A 204 16.04 -11.20 1.50
N LEU A 205 15.66 -11.91 2.55
CA LEU A 205 16.29 -11.80 3.87
C LEU A 205 17.78 -12.22 3.83
N ALA A 206 18.12 -13.25 3.06
CA ALA A 206 19.53 -13.61 2.87
C ALA A 206 20.33 -12.48 2.17
N LEU A 207 19.74 -11.74 1.25
CA LEU A 207 20.37 -10.56 0.66
C LEU A 207 20.44 -9.38 1.64
N GLN A 208 19.43 -9.21 2.49
CA GLN A 208 19.47 -8.22 3.57
C GLN A 208 20.65 -8.51 4.51
N ASP A 209 20.80 -9.74 4.96
CA ASP A 209 21.90 -10.13 5.86
C ASP A 209 23.28 -9.94 5.21
N LYS A 210 23.39 -10.25 3.91
CA LYS A 210 24.66 -10.23 3.20
C LYS A 210 25.10 -8.84 2.72
N PHE A 211 24.15 -8.02 2.28
CA PHE A 211 24.42 -6.76 1.57
C PHE A 211 23.76 -5.53 2.23
N GLY A 212 22.93 -5.69 3.26
CA GLY A 212 22.15 -4.61 3.85
C GLY A 212 20.99 -4.16 2.95
N LEU A 213 20.43 -5.05 2.14
CA LEU A 213 19.27 -4.74 1.30
C LEU A 213 18.12 -4.20 2.15
N PHE A 214 17.61 -3.02 1.82
CA PHE A 214 16.42 -2.48 2.47
C PHE A 214 15.18 -3.07 1.82
N LEU A 215 14.30 -3.69 2.60
CA LEU A 215 13.06 -4.28 2.13
C LEU A 215 11.87 -3.36 2.47
N TYR A 216 11.11 -2.97 1.46
CA TYR A 216 9.88 -2.20 1.60
C TYR A 216 8.72 -2.98 0.99
N PHE A 217 7.83 -3.50 1.83
CA PHE A 217 6.70 -4.31 1.40
C PHE A 217 5.35 -3.63 1.64
N ASP A 218 4.45 -3.78 0.66
CA ASP A 218 3.01 -3.64 0.84
C ASP A 218 2.48 -5.03 1.22
N ASP A 219 1.92 -5.14 2.39
CA ASP A 219 1.41 -6.41 2.92
C ASP A 219 -0.09 -6.31 3.22
N SER A 220 -0.82 -5.62 2.35
CA SER A 220 -2.27 -5.41 2.46
C SER A 220 -3.05 -6.72 2.28
N HIS A 221 -2.45 -7.75 1.71
CA HIS A 221 -3.00 -9.09 1.48
C HIS A 221 -2.27 -10.15 2.30
#